data_b894d710966031288a1cfe41c4c45317
#
_entry.id   b894d710966031288a1cfe41c4c45317
#
_cell.length_a   1.000
_cell.length_b   1.000
_cell.length_c   1.000
_cell.angle_alpha   90.00
_cell.angle_beta   90.00
_cell.angle_gamma   90.00
#
_symmetry.space_group_name_H-M   'P 1'
#
loop_
_entity.id
_entity.type
_entity.pdbx_description
1 polymer ?
#
loop_
_entity_poly.entity_id
_entity_poly.type
_entity_poly.pdbx_seq_one_letter_code
_entity_poly.pdbx_strand_id
1 'polypeptide(L)'
;IFSCNNHNDIVSEFLFLISNLYSSQDNYERSNFFLNLSNFLNPKFVYNLSLVAENQYFNGEYKKVKKTIKSFKKEDNFYYWYRIKKEAQIIAKQRNKKESLNYITAEFNKIDKMNDKILFDIANFYKNSKEYVEAIKYYTKIINTLDDSSEIKPDLLYRRGGSYERIGEYTKADKDLLYSLKINPDDAYVLNYLAYSWLERDYKIDKAIEMLENAYAS
;
A
#
# COMPACT_ATOMS: atom_id res chain seq x y z
N ILE A 1 18.07 -2.21 -4.92
CA ILE A 1 18.52 -0.82 -4.93
C ILE A 1 19.55 -0.68 -6.04
N PHE A 2 19.79 0.54 -6.50
CA PHE A 2 20.72 0.86 -7.57
C PHE A 2 22.13 0.39 -7.21
N SER A 3 22.81 -0.30 -8.12
CA SER A 3 24.13 -0.86 -7.86
C SER A 3 25.27 0.05 -8.36
N CYS A 4 25.06 0.73 -9.47
CA CYS A 4 26.00 1.64 -10.11
C CYS A 4 27.44 1.08 -10.24
N ASN A 5 27.59 -0.25 -10.32
CA ASN A 5 28.92 -0.90 -10.29
C ASN A 5 29.67 -0.80 -11.61
N ASN A 6 28.96 -0.60 -12.72
CA ASN A 6 29.52 -0.46 -14.05
C ASN A 6 28.62 0.38 -14.95
N HIS A 7 29.10 0.74 -16.15
CA HIS A 7 28.36 1.61 -17.08
C HIS A 7 26.99 1.02 -17.49
N ASN A 8 26.89 -0.29 -17.69
CA ASN A 8 25.64 -0.93 -18.07
C ASN A 8 24.62 -0.86 -16.94
N ASP A 9 25.04 -1.01 -15.68
CA ASP A 9 24.16 -0.86 -14.52
C ASP A 9 23.60 0.57 -14.47
N ILE A 10 24.47 1.58 -14.59
CA ILE A 10 24.08 3.00 -14.53
C ILE A 10 23.07 3.31 -15.63
N VAL A 11 23.35 2.92 -16.88
CA VAL A 11 22.44 3.17 -18.00
C VAL A 11 21.13 2.40 -17.85
N SER A 12 21.19 1.15 -17.39
CA SER A 12 20.01 0.33 -17.12
C SER A 12 19.08 0.97 -16.08
N GLU A 13 19.65 1.44 -14.97
CA GLU A 13 18.92 2.11 -13.89
C GLU A 13 18.32 3.45 -14.34
N PHE A 14 19.05 4.22 -15.17
CA PHE A 14 18.54 5.44 -15.77
C PHE A 14 17.36 5.17 -16.72
N LEU A 15 17.45 4.15 -17.56
CA LEU A 15 16.36 3.74 -18.45
C LEU A 15 15.13 3.28 -17.66
N PHE A 16 15.33 2.64 -16.49
CA PHE A 16 14.23 2.31 -15.58
C PHE A 16 13.52 3.55 -15.03
N LEU A 17 14.27 4.62 -14.67
CA LEU A 17 13.66 5.88 -14.24
C LEU A 17 12.82 6.52 -15.37
N ILE A 18 13.33 6.52 -16.59
CA ILE A 18 12.57 6.98 -17.77
C ILE A 18 11.30 6.13 -17.95
N SER A 19 11.40 4.82 -17.78
CA SER A 19 10.27 3.90 -17.90
C SER A 19 9.19 4.21 -16.87
N ASN A 20 9.58 4.50 -15.62
CA ASN A 20 8.65 4.90 -14.56
C ASN A 20 7.90 6.19 -14.94
N LEU A 21 8.60 7.17 -15.51
CA LEU A 21 7.98 8.42 -15.95
C LEU A 21 6.91 8.17 -17.02
N TYR A 22 7.19 7.33 -18.01
CA TYR A 22 6.21 6.97 -19.02
C TYR A 22 5.04 6.13 -18.45
N SER A 23 5.34 5.21 -17.53
CA SER A 23 4.32 4.41 -16.85
C SER A 23 3.36 5.28 -16.03
N SER A 24 3.87 6.31 -15.34
CA SER A 24 3.04 7.24 -14.55
C SER A 24 2.11 8.13 -15.42
N GLN A 25 2.38 8.20 -16.72
CA GLN A 25 1.57 8.90 -17.74
C GLN A 25 0.69 7.92 -18.53
N ASP A 26 0.50 6.69 -18.06
CA ASP A 26 -0.23 5.60 -18.73
C ASP A 26 0.33 5.24 -20.13
N ASN A 27 1.55 5.68 -20.45
CA ASN A 27 2.22 5.35 -21.72
C ASN A 27 3.03 4.05 -21.58
N TYR A 28 2.32 2.92 -21.44
CA TYR A 28 2.90 1.62 -21.17
C TYR A 28 3.76 1.08 -22.33
N GLU A 29 3.45 1.46 -23.57
CA GLU A 29 4.23 1.05 -24.74
C GLU A 29 5.66 1.63 -24.67
N ARG A 30 5.79 2.95 -24.47
CA ARG A 30 7.09 3.60 -24.33
C ARG A 30 7.82 3.14 -23.05
N SER A 31 7.10 2.99 -21.95
CA SER A 31 7.65 2.43 -20.72
C SER A 31 8.29 1.06 -20.98
N ASN A 32 7.55 0.14 -21.61
CA ASN A 32 8.04 -1.20 -21.91
C ASN A 32 9.24 -1.21 -22.90
N PHE A 33 9.28 -0.26 -23.85
CA PHE A 33 10.45 -0.10 -24.73
C PHE A 33 11.71 0.17 -23.91
N PHE A 34 11.69 1.14 -23.00
CA PHE A 34 12.86 1.47 -22.16
C PHE A 34 13.16 0.37 -21.14
N LEU A 35 12.15 -0.33 -20.62
CA LEU A 35 12.35 -1.51 -19.76
C LEU A 35 13.08 -2.65 -20.47
N ASN A 36 12.75 -2.90 -21.74
CA ASN A 36 13.44 -3.91 -22.53
C ASN A 36 14.92 -3.56 -22.73
N LEU A 37 15.23 -2.28 -23.01
CA LEU A 37 16.62 -1.81 -23.11
C LEU A 37 17.35 -1.93 -21.76
N SER A 38 16.70 -1.51 -20.67
CA SER A 38 17.23 -1.65 -19.32
C SER A 38 17.53 -3.11 -18.98
N ASN A 39 16.61 -4.02 -19.26
CA ASN A 39 16.78 -5.44 -19.01
C ASN A 39 17.86 -6.09 -19.89
N PHE A 40 18.04 -5.60 -21.11
CA PHE A 40 19.13 -6.04 -21.99
C PHE A 40 20.50 -5.66 -21.42
N LEU A 41 20.64 -4.46 -20.87
CA LEU A 41 21.90 -3.97 -20.29
C LEU A 41 22.20 -4.61 -18.92
N ASN A 42 21.17 -4.84 -18.09
CA ASN A 42 21.30 -5.49 -16.79
C ASN A 42 20.14 -6.48 -16.53
N PRO A 43 20.26 -7.74 -16.98
CA PRO A 43 19.24 -8.76 -16.75
C PRO A 43 19.01 -9.12 -15.27
N LYS A 44 19.93 -8.73 -14.38
CA LYS A 44 19.83 -8.97 -12.92
C LYS A 44 19.06 -7.86 -12.20
N PHE A 45 18.72 -6.78 -12.89
CA PHE A 45 17.99 -5.66 -12.30
C PHE A 45 16.48 -6.00 -12.21
N VAL A 46 16.12 -6.69 -11.13
CA VAL A 46 14.80 -7.31 -10.93
C VAL A 46 13.66 -6.28 -10.89
N TYR A 47 13.93 -5.01 -10.56
CA TYR A 47 12.95 -3.93 -10.59
C TYR A 47 12.27 -3.75 -11.95
N ASN A 48 12.99 -4.03 -13.05
CA ASN A 48 12.41 -4.01 -14.39
C ASN A 48 11.19 -4.93 -14.49
N LEU A 49 11.27 -6.14 -13.95
CA LEU A 49 10.19 -7.13 -14.02
C LEU A 49 8.96 -6.69 -13.22
N SER A 50 9.14 -5.99 -12.10
CA SER A 50 8.02 -5.48 -11.32
C SER A 50 7.26 -4.39 -12.10
N LEU A 51 7.97 -3.46 -12.74
CA LEU A 51 7.34 -2.41 -13.55
C LEU A 51 6.71 -2.97 -14.84
N VAL A 52 7.32 -3.97 -15.48
CA VAL A 52 6.68 -4.69 -16.59
C VAL A 52 5.36 -5.33 -16.14
N ALA A 53 5.35 -5.95 -14.96
CA ALA A 53 4.13 -6.55 -14.41
C ALA A 53 3.06 -5.50 -14.09
N GLU A 54 3.43 -4.31 -13.59
CA GLU A 54 2.51 -3.19 -13.40
C GLU A 54 1.90 -2.72 -14.74
N ASN A 55 2.74 -2.44 -15.73
CA ASN A 55 2.28 -2.00 -17.05
C ASN A 55 1.32 -3.03 -17.69
N GLN A 56 1.67 -4.31 -17.62
CA GLN A 56 0.82 -5.40 -18.10
C GLN A 56 -0.52 -5.47 -17.33
N TYR A 57 -0.49 -5.23 -16.01
CA TYR A 57 -1.68 -5.26 -15.18
C TYR A 57 -2.65 -4.11 -15.54
N PHE A 58 -2.15 -2.89 -15.67
CA PHE A 58 -2.96 -1.73 -16.04
C PHE A 58 -3.49 -1.84 -17.47
N ASN A 59 -2.74 -2.49 -18.37
CA ASN A 59 -3.19 -2.83 -19.72
C ASN A 59 -4.20 -4.00 -19.77
N GLY A 60 -4.56 -4.61 -18.63
CA GLY A 60 -5.48 -5.74 -18.59
C GLY A 60 -4.89 -7.08 -19.05
N GLU A 61 -3.58 -7.15 -19.29
CA GLU A 61 -2.88 -8.32 -19.83
C GLU A 61 -2.56 -9.37 -18.75
N TYR A 62 -3.56 -9.77 -17.95
CA TYR A 62 -3.38 -10.60 -16.75
C TYR A 62 -2.66 -11.93 -16.97
N LYS A 63 -2.77 -12.53 -18.18
CA LYS A 63 -2.01 -13.75 -18.52
C LYS A 63 -0.51 -13.47 -18.59
N LYS A 64 -0.11 -12.31 -19.14
CA LYS A 64 1.30 -11.88 -19.20
C LYS A 64 1.82 -11.56 -17.81
N VAL A 65 1.04 -10.83 -16.99
CA VAL A 65 1.39 -10.56 -15.58
C VAL A 65 1.76 -11.86 -14.87
N LYS A 66 0.87 -12.86 -14.90
CA LYS A 66 1.10 -14.16 -14.24
C LYS A 66 2.38 -14.85 -14.73
N LYS A 67 2.75 -14.69 -16.01
CA LYS A 67 4.01 -15.22 -16.53
C LYS A 67 5.21 -14.44 -15.98
N THR A 68 5.15 -13.11 -15.99
CA THR A 68 6.23 -12.24 -15.51
C THR A 68 6.53 -12.45 -14.03
N ILE A 69 5.50 -12.47 -13.18
CA ILE A 69 5.67 -12.59 -11.72
C ILE A 69 6.07 -13.99 -11.25
N LYS A 70 6.00 -15.02 -12.09
CA LYS A 70 6.51 -16.38 -11.77
C LYS A 70 8.02 -16.41 -11.51
N SER A 71 8.77 -15.45 -12.05
CA SER A 71 10.21 -15.30 -11.79
C SER A 71 10.53 -14.92 -10.35
N PHE A 72 9.59 -14.31 -9.62
CA PHE A 72 9.76 -13.96 -8.22
C PHE A 72 9.59 -15.19 -7.34
N LYS A 73 10.71 -15.71 -6.83
CA LYS A 73 10.77 -16.96 -6.07
C LYS A 73 10.55 -16.73 -4.58
N LYS A 74 10.21 -17.80 -3.86
CA LYS A 74 9.93 -17.77 -2.42
C LYS A 74 11.13 -17.34 -1.57
N GLU A 75 12.34 -17.59 -2.03
CA GLU A 75 13.60 -17.25 -1.36
C GLU A 75 13.82 -15.73 -1.24
N ASP A 76 13.19 -14.94 -2.12
CA ASP A 76 13.18 -13.50 -2.05
C ASP A 76 11.84 -13.00 -1.47
N ASN A 77 11.79 -12.88 -0.16
CA ASN A 77 10.57 -12.51 0.56
C ASN A 77 9.86 -11.26 0.02
N PHE A 78 10.63 -10.22 -0.40
CA PHE A 78 10.06 -8.96 -0.87
C PHE A 78 9.33 -9.13 -2.21
N TYR A 79 10.01 -9.73 -3.20
CA TYR A 79 9.42 -9.95 -4.51
C TYR A 79 8.40 -11.08 -4.53
N TYR A 80 8.56 -12.06 -3.66
CA TYR A 80 7.55 -13.10 -3.47
C TYR A 80 6.25 -12.52 -2.90
N TRP A 81 6.33 -11.63 -1.91
CA TRP A 81 5.16 -10.93 -1.40
C TRP A 81 4.51 -10.02 -2.45
N TYR A 82 5.32 -9.31 -3.26
CA TYR A 82 4.81 -8.57 -4.41
C TYR A 82 4.03 -9.47 -5.37
N ARG A 83 4.55 -10.65 -5.70
CA ARG A 83 3.86 -11.65 -6.54
C ARG A 83 2.51 -12.03 -5.94
N ILE A 84 2.45 -12.39 -4.66
CA ILE A 84 1.20 -12.77 -3.95
C ILE A 84 0.18 -11.62 -4.05
N LYS A 85 0.59 -10.38 -3.76
CA LYS A 85 -0.30 -9.21 -3.88
C LYS A 85 -0.84 -9.05 -5.30
N LYS A 86 0.00 -9.20 -6.30
CA LYS A 86 -0.39 -9.04 -7.70
C LYS A 86 -1.35 -10.16 -8.14
N GLU A 87 -1.13 -11.39 -7.72
CA GLU A 87 -2.04 -12.51 -7.95
C GLU A 87 -3.41 -12.26 -7.28
N ALA A 88 -3.42 -11.78 -6.04
CA ALA A 88 -4.65 -11.40 -5.34
C ALA A 88 -5.42 -10.28 -6.06
N GLN A 89 -4.72 -9.25 -6.57
CA GLN A 89 -5.33 -8.18 -7.35
C GLN A 89 -5.98 -8.70 -8.65
N ILE A 90 -5.31 -9.62 -9.34
CA ILE A 90 -5.86 -10.26 -10.54
C ILE A 90 -7.11 -11.08 -10.20
N ILE A 91 -7.11 -11.83 -9.10
CA ILE A 91 -8.28 -12.59 -8.64
C ILE A 91 -9.43 -11.64 -8.36
N ALA A 92 -9.19 -10.52 -7.67
CA ALA A 92 -10.23 -9.52 -7.39
C ALA A 92 -10.87 -8.94 -8.67
N LYS A 93 -10.06 -8.74 -9.73
CA LYS A 93 -10.52 -8.24 -11.04
C LYS A 93 -11.25 -9.29 -11.88
N GLN A 94 -10.76 -10.53 -11.87
CA GLN A 94 -11.30 -11.61 -12.72
C GLN A 94 -12.43 -12.40 -12.07
N ARG A 95 -12.54 -12.36 -10.76
CA ARG A 95 -13.53 -13.11 -9.99
C ARG A 95 -14.25 -12.16 -9.00
N ASN A 96 -13.80 -12.15 -7.75
CA ASN A 96 -14.40 -11.30 -6.71
C ASN A 96 -13.41 -11.01 -5.57
N LYS A 97 -13.76 -10.02 -4.74
CA LYS A 97 -12.94 -9.59 -3.60
C LYS A 97 -12.79 -10.67 -2.52
N LYS A 98 -13.81 -11.51 -2.33
CA LYS A 98 -13.79 -12.57 -1.31
C LYS A 98 -12.76 -13.65 -1.66
N GLU A 99 -12.73 -14.10 -2.91
CA GLU A 99 -11.71 -15.06 -3.35
C GLU A 99 -10.30 -14.49 -3.29
N SER A 100 -10.16 -13.21 -3.64
CA SER A 100 -8.89 -12.48 -3.50
C SER A 100 -8.41 -12.45 -2.05
N LEU A 101 -9.29 -12.13 -1.11
CA LEU A 101 -8.97 -12.12 0.32
C LEU A 101 -8.60 -13.52 0.83
N ASN A 102 -9.36 -14.53 0.47
CA ASN A 102 -9.06 -15.91 0.84
C ASN A 102 -7.67 -16.36 0.33
N TYR A 103 -7.37 -16.01 -0.92
CA TYR A 103 -6.07 -16.32 -1.52
C TYR A 103 -4.92 -15.64 -0.77
N ILE A 104 -4.99 -14.30 -0.60
CA ILE A 104 -3.88 -13.57 0.04
C ILE A 104 -3.69 -13.97 1.50
N THR A 105 -4.77 -14.26 2.23
CA THR A 105 -4.71 -14.74 3.60
C THR A 105 -4.05 -16.12 3.70
N ALA A 106 -4.39 -17.04 2.79
CA ALA A 106 -3.79 -18.36 2.75
C ALA A 106 -2.29 -18.31 2.44
N GLU A 107 -1.87 -17.44 1.52
CA GLU A 107 -0.45 -17.26 1.20
C GLU A 107 0.31 -16.51 2.30
N PHE A 108 -0.31 -15.49 2.91
CA PHE A 108 0.25 -14.76 4.05
C PHE A 108 0.60 -15.70 5.22
N ASN A 109 -0.28 -16.65 5.53
CA ASN A 109 -0.05 -17.61 6.61
C ASN A 109 1.13 -18.58 6.36
N LYS A 110 1.66 -18.63 5.14
CA LYS A 110 2.83 -19.44 4.77
C LYS A 110 4.15 -18.68 4.83
N ILE A 111 4.11 -17.38 5.18
CA ILE A 111 5.29 -16.52 5.26
C ILE A 111 5.94 -16.68 6.64
N ASP A 112 7.16 -17.18 6.66
CA ASP A 112 7.90 -17.43 7.91
C ASP A 112 8.48 -16.14 8.52
N LYS A 113 8.95 -15.20 7.66
CA LYS A 113 9.57 -13.94 8.09
C LYS A 113 8.68 -12.76 7.68
N MET A 114 7.90 -12.27 8.62
CA MET A 114 7.06 -11.10 8.44
C MET A 114 7.84 -9.83 8.83
N ASN A 115 7.66 -8.77 8.04
CA ASN A 115 8.11 -7.43 8.37
C ASN A 115 6.91 -6.47 8.39
N ASP A 116 7.11 -5.25 8.86
CA ASP A 116 6.04 -4.25 9.01
C ASP A 116 5.35 -3.93 7.68
N LYS A 117 6.08 -3.98 6.56
CA LYS A 117 5.50 -3.76 5.23
C LYS A 117 4.51 -4.87 4.85
N ILE A 118 4.84 -6.12 5.12
CA ILE A 118 3.94 -7.26 4.86
C ILE A 118 2.71 -7.17 5.77
N LEU A 119 2.92 -6.84 7.06
CA LEU A 119 1.83 -6.63 8.02
C LEU A 119 0.92 -5.45 7.62
N PHE A 120 1.50 -4.36 7.13
CA PHE A 120 0.76 -3.20 6.63
C PHE A 120 -0.07 -3.55 5.39
N ASP A 121 0.52 -4.23 4.43
CA ASP A 121 -0.17 -4.64 3.21
C ASP A 121 -1.36 -5.55 3.53
N ILE A 122 -1.20 -6.56 4.41
CA ILE A 122 -2.30 -7.46 4.76
C ILE A 122 -3.39 -6.73 5.56
N ALA A 123 -3.03 -5.80 6.46
CA ALA A 123 -4.00 -4.96 7.16
C ALA A 123 -4.85 -4.15 6.18
N ASN A 124 -4.24 -3.55 5.15
CA ASN A 124 -4.95 -2.83 4.11
C ASN A 124 -5.86 -3.74 3.27
N PHE A 125 -5.45 -4.98 2.97
CA PHE A 125 -6.31 -5.94 2.28
C PHE A 125 -7.56 -6.27 3.10
N TYR A 126 -7.42 -6.51 4.40
CA TYR A 126 -8.56 -6.73 5.29
C TYR A 126 -9.46 -5.49 5.36
N LYS A 127 -8.90 -4.30 5.57
CA LYS A 127 -9.65 -3.03 5.60
C LYS A 127 -10.45 -2.82 4.31
N ASN A 128 -9.82 -3.00 3.14
CA ASN A 128 -10.46 -2.83 1.84
C ASN A 128 -11.54 -3.89 1.53
N SER A 129 -11.47 -5.02 2.22
CA SER A 129 -12.47 -6.09 2.19
C SER A 129 -13.55 -5.93 3.25
N LYS A 130 -13.52 -4.84 4.04
CA LYS A 130 -14.42 -4.53 5.18
C LYS A 130 -14.27 -5.49 6.37
N GLU A 131 -13.20 -6.25 6.43
CA GLU A 131 -12.83 -7.11 7.56
C GLU A 131 -12.04 -6.29 8.60
N TYR A 132 -12.73 -5.32 9.22
CA TYR A 132 -12.08 -4.29 10.03
C TYR A 132 -11.44 -4.83 11.31
N VAL A 133 -12.01 -5.87 11.92
CA VAL A 133 -11.45 -6.51 13.13
C VAL A 133 -10.05 -7.08 12.86
N GLU A 134 -9.88 -7.80 11.74
CA GLU A 134 -8.57 -8.31 11.34
C GLU A 134 -7.60 -7.19 10.93
N ALA A 135 -8.08 -6.16 10.24
CA ALA A 135 -7.27 -4.99 9.91
C ALA A 135 -6.69 -4.32 11.18
N ILE A 136 -7.54 -4.07 12.19
CA ILE A 136 -7.15 -3.51 13.51
C ILE A 136 -6.06 -4.35 14.16
N LYS A 137 -6.18 -5.66 14.13
CA LYS A 137 -5.20 -6.59 14.71
C LYS A 137 -3.80 -6.39 14.11
N TYR A 138 -3.70 -6.29 12.79
CA TYR A 138 -2.41 -6.13 12.11
C TYR A 138 -1.85 -4.71 12.22
N TYR A 139 -2.70 -3.66 12.14
CA TYR A 139 -2.23 -2.30 12.44
C TYR A 139 -1.71 -2.18 13.87
N THR A 140 -2.38 -2.82 14.85
CA THR A 140 -1.95 -2.81 16.24
C THR A 140 -0.58 -3.46 16.43
N LYS A 141 -0.31 -4.58 15.71
CA LYS A 141 1.01 -5.22 15.76
C LYS A 141 2.13 -4.25 15.35
N ILE A 142 1.93 -3.49 14.27
CA ILE A 142 2.93 -2.53 13.79
C ILE A 142 3.05 -1.35 14.77
N ILE A 143 1.92 -0.76 15.17
CA ILE A 143 1.92 0.41 16.06
C ILE A 143 2.65 0.12 17.38
N ASN A 144 2.53 -1.10 17.90
CA ASN A 144 3.19 -1.50 19.15
C ASN A 144 4.72 -1.65 19.05
N THR A 145 5.27 -1.72 17.83
CA THR A 145 6.72 -1.75 17.60
C THR A 145 7.31 -0.36 17.36
N LEU A 146 6.47 0.66 17.16
CA LEU A 146 6.89 2.01 16.82
C LEU A 146 6.90 2.92 18.03
N ASP A 147 7.94 3.75 18.14
CA ASP A 147 7.95 4.89 19.05
C ASP A 147 7.15 6.09 18.49
N ASP A 148 7.02 7.15 19.29
CA ASP A 148 6.23 8.33 18.92
C ASP A 148 6.93 9.21 17.88
N SER A 149 8.23 9.05 17.65
CA SER A 149 9.00 9.77 16.64
C SER A 149 8.88 9.17 15.24
N SER A 150 8.22 8.02 15.11
CA SER A 150 8.06 7.35 13.83
C SER A 150 7.12 8.10 12.88
N GLU A 151 7.63 8.51 11.74
CA GLU A 151 6.87 9.25 10.71
C GLU A 151 5.65 8.47 10.16
N ILE A 152 5.67 7.15 10.21
CA ILE A 152 4.55 6.32 9.73
C ILE A 152 3.47 6.09 10.78
N LYS A 153 3.71 6.41 12.04
CA LYS A 153 2.77 6.15 13.14
C LYS A 153 1.45 6.91 13.00
N PRO A 154 1.43 8.20 12.60
CA PRO A 154 0.18 8.92 12.37
C PRO A 154 -0.73 8.26 11.34
N ASP A 155 -0.21 7.83 10.19
CA ASP A 155 -1.00 7.14 9.16
C ASP A 155 -1.56 5.79 9.66
N LEU A 156 -0.78 5.03 10.42
CA LEU A 156 -1.25 3.79 11.02
C LEU A 156 -2.37 4.00 12.04
N LEU A 157 -2.25 5.04 12.88
CA LEU A 157 -3.29 5.43 13.84
C LEU A 157 -4.56 5.88 13.11
N TYR A 158 -4.44 6.68 12.06
CA TYR A 158 -5.56 7.08 11.21
C TYR A 158 -6.29 5.86 10.60
N ARG A 159 -5.55 4.91 10.04
CA ARG A 159 -6.15 3.70 9.44
C ARG A 159 -6.80 2.80 10.47
N ARG A 160 -6.19 2.64 11.65
CA ARG A 160 -6.76 1.85 12.74
C ARG A 160 -7.97 2.55 13.35
N GLY A 161 -7.89 3.85 13.57
CA GLY A 161 -8.99 4.69 14.05
C GLY A 161 -10.21 4.62 13.14
N GLY A 162 -10.00 4.78 11.83
CA GLY A 162 -11.07 4.60 10.85
C GLY A 162 -11.64 3.18 10.84
N SER A 163 -10.82 2.15 11.09
CA SER A 163 -11.31 0.79 11.20
C SER A 163 -12.12 0.56 12.48
N TYR A 164 -11.75 1.19 13.61
CA TYR A 164 -12.55 1.20 14.84
C TYR A 164 -13.90 1.89 14.65
N GLU A 165 -13.92 3.03 13.96
CA GLU A 165 -15.15 3.75 13.65
C GLU A 165 -16.12 2.86 12.87
N ARG A 166 -15.66 2.14 11.85
CA ARG A 166 -16.48 1.24 11.02
C ARG A 166 -17.10 0.06 11.77
N ILE A 167 -16.60 -0.31 12.94
CA ILE A 167 -17.18 -1.34 13.81
C ILE A 167 -17.91 -0.75 15.03
N GLY A 168 -18.10 0.59 15.08
CA GLY A 168 -18.81 1.28 16.16
C GLY A 168 -18.02 1.49 17.45
N GLU A 169 -16.72 1.19 17.45
CA GLU A 169 -15.82 1.39 18.60
C GLU A 169 -15.32 2.85 18.68
N TYR A 170 -16.26 3.80 18.75
CA TYR A 170 -16.00 5.22 18.60
C TYR A 170 -15.01 5.80 19.59
N THR A 171 -14.99 5.34 20.85
CA THR A 171 -14.02 5.80 21.85
C THR A 171 -12.58 5.45 21.44
N LYS A 172 -12.38 4.26 20.87
CA LYS A 172 -11.06 3.85 20.37
C LYS A 172 -10.69 4.58 19.09
N ALA A 173 -11.67 4.80 18.21
CA ALA A 173 -11.51 5.58 17.00
C ALA A 173 -11.05 7.01 17.31
N ASP A 174 -11.77 7.72 18.17
CA ASP A 174 -11.45 9.09 18.59
C ASP A 174 -10.06 9.16 19.24
N LYS A 175 -9.70 8.17 20.08
CA LYS A 175 -8.37 8.10 20.69
C LYS A 175 -7.25 8.02 19.67
N ASP A 176 -7.38 7.14 18.69
CA ASP A 176 -6.37 6.95 17.65
C ASP A 176 -6.26 8.17 16.74
N LEU A 177 -7.40 8.73 16.29
CA LEU A 177 -7.43 9.90 15.41
C LEU A 177 -6.87 11.16 16.11
N LEU A 178 -7.27 11.39 17.36
CA LEU A 178 -6.71 12.51 18.15
C LEU A 178 -5.21 12.31 18.41
N TYR A 179 -4.75 11.09 18.59
CA TYR A 179 -3.31 10.84 18.78
C TYR A 179 -2.53 11.01 17.47
N SER A 180 -3.11 10.65 16.34
CA SER A 180 -2.55 10.98 15.02
C SER A 180 -2.38 12.49 14.86
N LEU A 181 -3.40 13.30 15.19
CA LEU A 181 -3.34 14.75 15.15
C LEU A 181 -2.39 15.36 16.20
N LYS A 182 -2.16 14.69 17.33
CA LYS A 182 -1.15 15.14 18.29
C LYS A 182 0.27 15.06 17.71
N ILE A 183 0.55 14.08 16.85
CA ILE A 183 1.85 13.92 16.20
C ILE A 183 1.93 14.79 14.94
N ASN A 184 0.86 14.86 14.15
CA ASN A 184 0.75 15.67 12.94
C ASN A 184 -0.52 16.54 12.99
N PRO A 185 -0.46 17.74 13.60
CA PRO A 185 -1.64 18.57 13.88
C PRO A 185 -2.40 19.06 12.65
N ASP A 186 -1.69 19.28 11.54
CA ASP A 186 -2.23 19.91 10.33
C ASP A 186 -2.61 18.87 9.25
N ASP A 187 -2.79 17.61 9.64
CA ASP A 187 -3.22 16.57 8.69
C ASP A 187 -4.69 16.76 8.30
N ALA A 188 -4.89 17.43 7.17
CA ALA A 188 -6.23 17.74 6.65
C ALA A 188 -7.12 16.50 6.47
N TYR A 189 -6.54 15.34 6.12
CA TYR A 189 -7.31 14.11 5.97
C TYR A 189 -7.84 13.59 7.31
N VAL A 190 -7.01 13.64 8.35
CA VAL A 190 -7.39 13.18 9.69
C VAL A 190 -8.37 14.15 10.33
N LEU A 191 -8.13 15.47 10.22
CA LEU A 191 -9.04 16.53 10.69
C LEU A 191 -10.43 16.34 10.06
N ASN A 192 -10.48 16.23 8.75
CA ASN A 192 -11.70 16.06 7.99
C ASN A 192 -12.45 14.78 8.40
N TYR A 193 -11.74 13.65 8.48
CA TYR A 193 -12.33 12.36 8.84
C TYR A 193 -12.93 12.38 10.27
N LEU A 194 -12.19 12.89 11.25
CA LEU A 194 -12.64 12.97 12.64
C LEU A 194 -13.83 13.91 12.79
N ALA A 195 -13.78 15.06 12.13
CA ALA A 195 -14.88 16.02 12.14
C ALA A 195 -16.18 15.41 11.59
N TYR A 196 -16.13 14.78 10.42
CA TYR A 196 -17.30 14.09 9.87
C TYR A 196 -17.81 12.99 10.78
N SER A 197 -16.92 12.18 11.35
CA SER A 197 -17.33 11.13 12.31
C SER A 197 -18.00 11.70 13.55
N TRP A 198 -17.59 12.88 14.03
CA TRP A 198 -18.25 13.55 15.15
C TRP A 198 -19.60 14.15 14.76
N LEU A 199 -19.70 14.79 13.58
CA LEU A 199 -20.97 15.34 13.10
C LEU A 199 -22.02 14.24 12.85
N GLU A 200 -21.65 13.11 12.28
CA GLU A 200 -22.57 11.98 12.07
C GLU A 200 -23.13 11.40 13.38
N ARG A 201 -22.45 11.66 14.50
CA ARG A 201 -22.86 11.20 15.85
C ARG A 201 -23.46 12.30 16.72
N ASP A 202 -23.69 13.49 16.17
CA ASP A 202 -24.09 14.69 16.95
C ASP A 202 -23.15 14.94 18.16
N TYR A 203 -21.84 14.69 17.99
CA TYR A 203 -20.84 14.79 19.05
C TYR A 203 -19.86 15.92 18.78
N LYS A 204 -19.61 16.78 19.79
CA LYS A 204 -18.65 17.89 19.75
C LYS A 204 -18.74 18.75 18.47
N ILE A 205 -19.96 19.13 18.09
CA ILE A 205 -20.27 19.79 16.80
C ILE A 205 -19.39 21.04 16.56
N ASP A 206 -19.26 21.90 17.56
CA ASP A 206 -18.46 23.15 17.42
C ASP A 206 -16.98 22.84 17.09
N LYS A 207 -16.39 21.82 17.76
CA LYS A 207 -15.02 21.39 17.48
C LYS A 207 -14.88 20.71 16.12
N ALA A 208 -15.91 19.99 15.68
CA ALA A 208 -15.91 19.39 14.37
C ALA A 208 -15.93 20.45 13.25
N ILE A 209 -16.68 21.53 13.44
CA ILE A 209 -16.69 22.67 12.50
C ILE A 209 -15.32 23.34 12.47
N GLU A 210 -14.70 23.62 13.63
CA GLU A 210 -13.34 24.18 13.71
C GLU A 210 -12.31 23.29 12.97
N MET A 211 -12.39 21.96 13.14
CA MET A 211 -11.51 21.03 12.44
C MET A 211 -11.70 21.07 10.91
N LEU A 212 -12.95 21.21 10.43
CA LEU A 212 -13.22 21.34 8.99
C LEU A 212 -12.66 22.65 8.43
N GLU A 213 -12.81 23.76 9.16
CA GLU A 213 -12.23 25.06 8.79
C GLU A 213 -10.70 24.98 8.69
N ASN A 214 -10.05 24.34 9.67
CA ASN A 214 -8.61 24.12 9.66
C ASN A 214 -8.16 23.21 8.51
N ALA A 215 -8.90 22.13 8.26
CA ALA A 215 -8.60 21.24 7.14
C ALA A 215 -8.74 21.90 5.76
N TYR A 216 -9.63 22.89 5.64
CA TYR A 216 -9.81 23.66 4.40
C TYR A 216 -8.71 24.71 4.21
N ALA A 217 -8.13 25.23 5.29
CA ALA A 217 -7.07 26.24 5.26
C ALA A 217 -5.67 25.67 5.01
N SER A 218 -5.48 24.34 5.18
CA SER A 218 -4.23 23.60 4.97
C SER A 218 -4.04 23.21 3.53
#